data_d1f181506c2ef5b81d7c3c59e8e5e29d
#
_entry.id   d1f181506c2ef5b81d7c3c59e8e5e29d
#
_cell.length_a   1.000
_cell.length_b   1.000
_cell.length_c   1.000
_cell.angle_alpha   90.00
_cell.angle_beta   90.00
_cell.angle_gamma   90.00
#
_symmetry.space_group_name_H-M   'P 1'
#
loop_
_entity.id
_entity.type
_entity.pdbx_description
1 polymer ?
#
loop_
_entity_poly.entity_id
_entity_poly.type
_entity_poly.pdbx_seq_one_letter_code
_entity_poly.pdbx_strand_id
1 'polypeptide(L)'
;MGIRKDNTQWIFMLTSETEPDDKHLHDINFGVNILLLKNVPFENITLIIDGDHSNIEKIIKPSNKKKIKIFNPKDFKTILSCIKKDFIVLNVFGHGNIDGLAAKVPIKPHIFINTIKSVCSAKEVFILLGSCYAGIFNYPNTKLKGRFFTPNIVIMGATNLTKSISIPIGSYGNSWEANIMLFAFFVAIKMAIDIDGDGHFSFMDAFKYMTYVINECCLEIEKIQRLTVVNTIREYELFIETLKGKLDTDMTQEEKQKKEEMEKTLQMDYIHQEPWILNAESAIYTDICL
;
A
#
# COMPACT_ATOMS: atom_id res chain seq x y z
N MET A 1 1.61 -20.66 -16.04
CA MET A 1 0.28 -20.06 -16.38
C MET A 1 0.35 -18.60 -15.97
N GLY A 2 -0.05 -17.63 -16.79
CA GLY A 2 0.31 -16.23 -16.50
C GLY A 2 -0.86 -15.26 -16.58
N ILE A 3 -0.68 -14.14 -15.90
CA ILE A 3 -1.55 -12.97 -15.99
C ILE A 3 -1.33 -12.30 -17.34
N ARG A 4 -2.42 -12.08 -18.06
CA ARG A 4 -2.46 -11.38 -19.34
C ARG A 4 -3.53 -10.31 -19.32
N LYS A 5 -3.44 -9.41 -20.26
CA LYS A 5 -4.36 -8.26 -20.42
C LYS A 5 -5.83 -8.69 -20.52
N ASP A 6 -6.11 -9.82 -21.13
CA ASP A 6 -7.45 -10.32 -21.47
C ASP A 6 -8.05 -11.23 -20.39
N ASN A 7 -7.22 -11.92 -19.58
CA ASN A 7 -7.68 -12.92 -18.60
C ASN A 7 -7.69 -12.41 -17.14
N THR A 8 -7.33 -11.16 -16.91
CA THR A 8 -7.13 -10.59 -15.57
C THR A 8 -8.03 -9.39 -15.33
N GLN A 9 -8.64 -9.33 -14.15
CA GLN A 9 -9.31 -8.14 -13.62
C GLN A 9 -8.41 -7.46 -12.60
N TRP A 10 -8.13 -6.18 -12.83
CA TRP A 10 -7.39 -5.31 -11.92
C TRP A 10 -8.37 -4.50 -11.09
N ILE A 11 -8.31 -4.64 -9.78
CA ILE A 11 -9.18 -3.93 -8.85
C ILE A 11 -8.32 -3.03 -7.97
N PHE A 12 -8.72 -1.77 -7.87
CA PHE A 12 -8.17 -0.77 -6.96
C PHE A 12 -9.23 -0.48 -5.92
N MET A 13 -8.98 -0.89 -4.68
CA MET A 13 -9.91 -0.72 -3.57
C MET A 13 -9.34 0.26 -2.56
N LEU A 14 -10.09 1.31 -2.27
CA LEU A 14 -9.77 2.31 -1.25
C LEU A 14 -10.96 2.47 -0.32
N THR A 15 -10.74 2.16 0.95
CA THR A 15 -11.73 2.36 2.01
C THR A 15 -11.29 3.48 2.94
N SER A 16 -12.25 4.22 3.48
CA SER A 16 -12.01 5.33 4.39
C SER A 16 -13.09 5.43 5.46
N GLU A 17 -12.74 5.93 6.63
CA GLU A 17 -13.71 6.24 7.70
C GLU A 17 -14.53 7.48 7.37
N THR A 18 -13.89 8.42 6.68
CA THR A 18 -14.46 9.68 6.20
C THR A 18 -14.19 9.83 4.70
N GLU A 19 -13.66 10.98 4.27
CA GLU A 19 -13.17 11.14 2.89
C GLU A 19 -11.76 10.53 2.75
N PRO A 20 -11.41 9.93 1.60
CA PRO A 20 -10.10 9.38 1.37
C PRO A 20 -9.03 10.48 1.24
N ASP A 21 -7.84 10.21 1.75
CA ASP A 21 -6.69 11.09 1.58
C ASP A 21 -6.27 11.14 0.10
N ASP A 22 -5.98 12.34 -0.40
CA ASP A 22 -5.57 12.58 -1.79
C ASP A 22 -4.35 11.73 -2.20
N LYS A 23 -3.42 11.47 -1.27
CA LYS A 23 -2.24 10.62 -1.51
C LYS A 23 -2.61 9.24 -2.06
N HIS A 24 -3.64 8.61 -1.49
CA HIS A 24 -4.10 7.29 -1.95
C HIS A 24 -4.77 7.37 -3.33
N LEU A 25 -5.44 8.48 -3.63
CA LEU A 25 -6.02 8.71 -4.97
C LEU A 25 -4.91 8.91 -6.01
N HIS A 26 -3.80 9.57 -5.65
CA HIS A 26 -2.63 9.70 -6.51
C HIS A 26 -1.95 8.35 -6.75
N ASP A 27 -1.82 7.49 -5.73
CA ASP A 27 -1.31 6.12 -5.88
C ASP A 27 -2.17 5.31 -6.86
N ILE A 28 -3.50 5.37 -6.72
CA ILE A 28 -4.43 4.72 -7.64
C ILE A 28 -4.27 5.26 -9.06
N ASN A 29 -4.22 6.59 -9.21
CA ASN A 29 -4.03 7.21 -10.52
C ASN A 29 -2.72 6.77 -11.18
N PHE A 30 -1.63 6.66 -10.41
CA PHE A 30 -0.34 6.14 -10.89
C PHE A 30 -0.49 4.70 -11.41
N GLY A 31 -1.05 3.80 -10.59
CA GLY A 31 -1.24 2.39 -10.95
C GLY A 31 -2.14 2.20 -12.18
N VAL A 32 -3.26 2.91 -12.25
CA VAL A 32 -4.16 2.90 -13.41
C VAL A 32 -3.43 3.32 -14.69
N ASN A 33 -2.65 4.41 -14.63
CA ASN A 33 -1.92 4.89 -15.81
C ASN A 33 -0.82 3.93 -16.26
N ILE A 34 -0.15 3.21 -15.33
CA ILE A 34 0.80 2.15 -15.68
C ILE A 34 0.10 1.00 -16.40
N LEU A 35 -1.05 0.55 -15.92
CA LEU A 35 -1.81 -0.51 -16.60
C LEU A 35 -2.27 -0.10 -18.01
N LEU A 36 -2.72 1.14 -18.16
CA LEU A 36 -3.08 1.69 -19.47
C LEU A 36 -1.88 1.81 -20.40
N LEU A 37 -0.71 2.20 -19.88
CA LEU A 37 0.55 2.22 -20.63
C LEU A 37 0.94 0.82 -21.12
N LYS A 38 0.65 -0.21 -20.31
CA LYS A 38 0.83 -1.62 -20.67
C LYS A 38 -0.29 -2.16 -21.58
N ASN A 39 -1.20 -1.29 -22.05
CA ASN A 39 -2.35 -1.65 -22.89
C ASN A 39 -3.31 -2.66 -22.24
N VAL A 40 -3.47 -2.63 -20.90
CA VAL A 40 -4.54 -3.36 -20.24
C VAL A 40 -5.89 -2.76 -20.67
N PRO A 41 -6.86 -3.57 -21.13
CA PRO A 41 -8.16 -3.07 -21.51
C PRO A 41 -8.84 -2.32 -20.35
N PHE A 42 -9.46 -1.20 -20.66
CA PHE A 42 -10.06 -0.32 -19.69
C PHE A 42 -11.17 -1.01 -18.86
N GLU A 43 -11.94 -1.90 -19.50
CA GLU A 43 -12.96 -2.73 -18.86
C GLU A 43 -12.41 -3.74 -17.87
N ASN A 44 -11.11 -4.02 -17.94
CA ASN A 44 -10.42 -4.89 -17.00
C ASN A 44 -9.82 -4.14 -15.79
N ILE A 45 -10.12 -2.85 -15.67
CA ILE A 45 -9.74 -2.00 -14.53
C ILE A 45 -11.00 -1.57 -13.79
N THR A 46 -11.10 -1.88 -12.50
CA THR A 46 -12.24 -1.54 -11.64
C THR A 46 -11.77 -0.72 -10.46
N LEU A 47 -12.41 0.41 -10.22
CA LEU A 47 -12.19 1.24 -9.03
C LEU A 47 -13.33 1.04 -8.03
N ILE A 48 -12.97 0.73 -6.79
CA ILE A 48 -13.89 0.59 -5.66
C ILE A 48 -13.41 1.56 -4.59
N ILE A 49 -13.99 2.75 -4.55
CA ILE A 49 -13.46 3.87 -3.75
C ILE A 49 -14.58 4.47 -2.91
N ASP A 50 -14.33 4.64 -1.61
CA ASP A 50 -15.19 5.40 -0.70
C ASP A 50 -14.97 6.90 -0.90
N GLY A 51 -16.01 7.71 -0.61
CA GLY A 51 -15.93 9.17 -0.67
C GLY A 51 -16.69 9.83 -1.81
N ASP A 52 -16.50 11.13 -1.98
CA ASP A 52 -17.19 11.92 -3.00
C ASP A 52 -16.58 11.69 -4.40
N HIS A 53 -17.38 11.21 -5.32
CA HIS A 53 -16.97 10.93 -6.70
C HIS A 53 -16.45 12.16 -7.43
N SER A 54 -16.97 13.37 -7.12
CA SER A 54 -16.51 14.61 -7.77
C SER A 54 -15.07 14.94 -7.41
N ASN A 55 -14.66 14.66 -6.18
CA ASN A 55 -13.27 14.85 -5.73
C ASN A 55 -12.33 13.78 -6.31
N ILE A 56 -12.78 12.53 -6.31
CA ILE A 56 -12.04 11.40 -6.88
C ILE A 56 -11.74 11.65 -8.37
N GLU A 57 -12.74 12.08 -9.17
CA GLU A 57 -12.58 12.37 -10.60
C GLU A 57 -11.63 13.55 -10.90
N LYS A 58 -11.39 14.46 -9.93
CA LYS A 58 -10.40 15.54 -10.09
C LYS A 58 -8.96 15.02 -10.05
N ILE A 59 -8.71 13.96 -9.30
CA ILE A 59 -7.36 13.41 -9.06
C ILE A 59 -7.09 12.23 -9.99
N ILE A 60 -8.04 11.29 -10.10
CA ILE A 60 -7.87 10.12 -10.97
C ILE A 60 -8.17 10.51 -12.42
N LYS A 61 -7.11 10.72 -13.19
CA LYS A 61 -7.14 11.13 -14.60
C LYS A 61 -6.46 10.10 -15.49
N PRO A 62 -7.21 9.13 -16.02
CA PRO A 62 -6.65 8.15 -16.94
C PRO A 62 -6.07 8.81 -18.19
N SER A 63 -4.91 8.33 -18.62
CA SER A 63 -4.18 8.89 -19.78
C SER A 63 -4.97 8.83 -21.10
N ASN A 64 -5.87 7.86 -21.22
CA ASN A 64 -6.78 7.73 -22.38
C ASN A 64 -8.03 8.62 -22.30
N LYS A 65 -8.16 9.47 -21.28
CA LYS A 65 -9.29 10.39 -21.03
C LYS A 65 -10.67 9.72 -20.93
N LYS A 66 -10.74 8.39 -20.82
CA LYS A 66 -12.00 7.68 -20.57
C LYS A 66 -12.37 7.77 -19.07
N LYS A 67 -13.66 7.90 -18.79
CA LYS A 67 -14.16 7.84 -17.40
C LYS A 67 -14.15 6.40 -16.92
N ILE A 68 -13.42 6.13 -15.83
CA ILE A 68 -13.51 4.84 -15.14
C ILE A 68 -14.74 4.85 -14.25
N LYS A 69 -15.48 3.76 -14.28
CA LYS A 69 -16.62 3.59 -13.37
C LYS A 69 -16.10 3.36 -11.95
N ILE A 70 -16.52 4.23 -11.03
CA ILE A 70 -16.21 4.14 -9.61
C ILE A 70 -17.39 3.50 -8.90
N PHE A 71 -17.10 2.47 -8.10
CA PHE A 71 -18.07 1.75 -7.29
C PHE A 71 -17.85 2.05 -5.81
N ASN A 72 -18.89 1.90 -5.01
CA ASN A 72 -18.76 2.02 -3.57
C ASN A 72 -18.25 0.70 -2.94
N PRO A 73 -17.43 0.73 -1.88
CA PRO A 73 -16.96 -0.48 -1.19
C PRO A 73 -18.06 -1.44 -0.71
N LYS A 74 -19.26 -0.95 -0.40
CA LYS A 74 -20.42 -1.80 -0.08
C LYS A 74 -20.80 -2.76 -1.20
N ASP A 75 -20.48 -2.43 -2.45
CA ASP A 75 -20.79 -3.23 -3.63
C ASP A 75 -19.74 -4.28 -3.94
N PHE A 76 -18.65 -4.35 -3.15
CA PHE A 76 -17.49 -5.23 -3.35
C PHE A 76 -17.88 -6.69 -3.63
N LYS A 77 -18.76 -7.26 -2.79
CA LYS A 77 -19.25 -8.63 -2.96
C LYS A 77 -19.96 -8.84 -4.30
N THR A 78 -20.81 -7.91 -4.70
CA THR A 78 -21.55 -7.96 -5.97
C THR A 78 -20.59 -7.86 -7.15
N ILE A 79 -19.64 -6.94 -7.08
CA ILE A 79 -18.63 -6.73 -8.13
C ILE A 79 -17.83 -8.01 -8.34
N LEU A 80 -17.30 -8.61 -7.26
CA LEU A 80 -16.53 -9.85 -7.34
C LEU A 80 -17.34 -11.01 -7.96
N SER A 81 -18.64 -11.10 -7.66
CA SER A 81 -19.49 -12.17 -8.21
C SER A 81 -19.72 -12.02 -9.72
N CYS A 82 -19.61 -10.82 -10.26
CA CYS A 82 -19.79 -10.53 -11.68
C CYS A 82 -18.51 -10.77 -12.52
N ILE A 83 -17.34 -10.83 -11.90
CA ILE A 83 -16.06 -11.00 -12.60
C ILE A 83 -15.94 -12.45 -13.10
N LYS A 84 -15.68 -12.61 -14.40
CA LYS A 84 -15.51 -13.91 -15.09
C LYS A 84 -14.10 -14.03 -15.70
N LYS A 85 -13.09 -13.59 -14.94
CA LYS A 85 -11.68 -13.67 -15.33
C LYS A 85 -10.99 -14.78 -14.55
N ASP A 86 -9.94 -15.35 -15.15
CA ASP A 86 -9.13 -16.39 -14.49
C ASP A 86 -8.34 -15.83 -13.30
N PHE A 87 -7.91 -14.57 -13.41
CA PHE A 87 -7.08 -13.90 -12.42
C PHE A 87 -7.73 -12.60 -11.94
N ILE A 88 -7.57 -12.33 -10.67
CA ILE A 88 -7.88 -11.02 -10.07
C ILE A 88 -6.62 -10.51 -9.36
N VAL A 89 -6.23 -9.27 -9.65
CA VAL A 89 -5.23 -8.53 -8.89
C VAL A 89 -5.93 -7.43 -8.13
N LEU A 90 -6.02 -7.57 -6.81
CA LEU A 90 -6.72 -6.67 -5.92
C LEU A 90 -5.69 -5.83 -5.14
N ASN A 91 -5.58 -4.56 -5.50
CA ASN A 91 -4.72 -3.60 -4.83
C ASN A 91 -5.55 -2.83 -3.80
N VAL A 92 -5.19 -2.94 -2.53
CA VAL A 92 -5.91 -2.33 -1.40
C VAL A 92 -5.12 -1.16 -0.87
N PHE A 93 -5.73 0.01 -0.92
CA PHE A 93 -5.21 1.30 -0.49
C PHE A 93 -5.95 1.76 0.78
N GLY A 94 -5.43 2.80 1.41
CA GLY A 94 -6.03 3.42 2.57
C GLY A 94 -5.36 3.01 3.87
N HIS A 95 -5.96 3.46 4.97
CA HIS A 95 -5.47 3.19 6.30
C HIS A 95 -5.84 1.79 6.78
N GLY A 96 -5.09 1.30 7.76
CA GLY A 96 -5.36 0.07 8.49
C GLY A 96 -4.93 0.20 9.94
N ASN A 97 -5.55 -0.61 10.79
CA ASN A 97 -5.22 -0.74 12.19
C ASN A 97 -5.33 -2.21 12.63
N ILE A 98 -5.20 -2.49 13.92
CA ILE A 98 -5.26 -3.85 14.47
C ILE A 98 -6.64 -4.53 14.30
N ASP A 99 -7.69 -3.79 13.96
CA ASP A 99 -9.04 -4.32 13.74
C ASP A 99 -9.31 -4.68 12.27
N GLY A 100 -8.54 -4.11 11.33
CA GLY A 100 -8.71 -4.34 9.90
C GLY A 100 -8.40 -3.14 9.01
N LEU A 101 -8.98 -3.14 7.80
CA LEU A 101 -8.93 -1.98 6.92
C LEU A 101 -9.85 -0.89 7.48
N ALA A 102 -9.36 0.34 7.49
CA ALA A 102 -10.11 1.48 7.95
C ALA A 102 -11.29 1.77 7.01
N ALA A 103 -12.48 1.79 7.56
CA ALA A 103 -13.75 2.11 6.91
C ALA A 103 -14.71 2.60 7.99
N LYS A 104 -15.90 3.13 7.61
CA LYS A 104 -16.96 3.50 8.59
C LYS A 104 -17.24 2.39 9.60
N VAL A 105 -17.15 1.14 9.15
CA VAL A 105 -17.07 -0.06 9.99
C VAL A 105 -15.83 -0.81 9.55
N PRO A 106 -14.82 -1.02 10.42
CA PRO A 106 -13.57 -1.67 10.03
C PRO A 106 -13.78 -3.02 9.35
N ILE A 107 -13.12 -3.25 8.22
CA ILE A 107 -13.24 -4.50 7.48
C ILE A 107 -12.25 -5.51 8.05
N LYS A 108 -12.78 -6.42 8.88
CA LYS A 108 -11.98 -7.45 9.54
C LYS A 108 -11.39 -8.45 8.54
N PRO A 109 -10.16 -8.95 8.76
CA PRO A 109 -9.47 -9.86 7.83
C PRO A 109 -10.29 -11.07 7.41
N HIS A 110 -10.91 -11.76 8.36
CA HIS A 110 -11.70 -12.97 8.09
C HIS A 110 -12.97 -12.67 7.25
N ILE A 111 -13.61 -11.50 7.45
CA ILE A 111 -14.77 -11.08 6.66
C ILE A 111 -14.35 -10.80 5.23
N PHE A 112 -13.25 -10.05 5.04
CA PHE A 112 -12.70 -9.72 3.74
C PHE A 112 -12.35 -10.98 2.93
N ILE A 113 -11.54 -11.86 3.50
CA ILE A 113 -11.12 -13.10 2.83
C ILE A 113 -12.31 -14.04 2.58
N ASN A 114 -13.24 -14.20 3.54
CA ASN A 114 -14.43 -15.04 3.34
C ASN A 114 -15.35 -14.47 2.25
N THR A 115 -15.45 -13.15 2.11
CA THR A 115 -16.20 -12.54 1.00
C THR A 115 -15.60 -12.97 -0.34
N ILE A 116 -14.29 -12.83 -0.53
CA ILE A 116 -13.60 -13.24 -1.75
C ILE A 116 -13.85 -14.72 -2.04
N LYS A 117 -13.61 -15.59 -1.05
CA LYS A 117 -13.80 -17.05 -1.17
C LYS A 117 -15.23 -17.45 -1.53
N SER A 118 -16.22 -16.72 -1.04
CA SER A 118 -17.62 -17.09 -1.19
C SER A 118 -18.23 -16.78 -2.54
N VAL A 119 -17.71 -15.77 -3.25
CA VAL A 119 -18.34 -15.26 -4.48
C VAL A 119 -17.42 -15.24 -5.69
N CYS A 120 -16.10 -15.25 -5.48
CA CYS A 120 -15.14 -15.14 -6.56
C CYS A 120 -15.07 -16.45 -7.35
N SER A 121 -15.13 -16.34 -8.70
CA SER A 121 -15.01 -17.47 -9.62
C SER A 121 -13.64 -17.55 -10.31
N ALA A 122 -12.73 -16.64 -9.99
CA ALA A 122 -11.36 -16.66 -10.50
C ALA A 122 -10.59 -17.87 -9.99
N LYS A 123 -9.62 -18.34 -10.77
CA LYS A 123 -8.72 -19.42 -10.37
C LYS A 123 -7.75 -18.94 -9.29
N GLU A 124 -7.21 -17.74 -9.48
CA GLU A 124 -6.25 -17.13 -8.56
C GLU A 124 -6.59 -15.66 -8.27
N VAL A 125 -6.38 -15.27 -7.03
CA VAL A 125 -6.54 -13.90 -6.55
C VAL A 125 -5.26 -13.46 -5.87
N PHE A 126 -4.63 -12.42 -6.39
CA PHE A 126 -3.48 -11.75 -5.80
C PHE A 126 -3.96 -10.50 -5.09
N ILE A 127 -3.71 -10.42 -3.79
CA ILE A 127 -4.12 -9.30 -2.94
C ILE A 127 -2.86 -8.57 -2.48
N LEU A 128 -2.77 -7.28 -2.80
CA LEU A 128 -1.70 -6.40 -2.34
C LEU A 128 -2.28 -5.43 -1.30
N LEU A 129 -1.83 -5.54 -0.06
CA LEU A 129 -2.30 -4.73 1.06
C LEU A 129 -1.29 -3.64 1.37
N GLY A 130 -1.53 -2.41 0.90
CA GLY A 130 -0.67 -1.25 1.17
C GLY A 130 -0.91 -0.59 2.54
N SER A 131 -1.91 -1.03 3.29
CA SER A 131 -2.29 -0.43 4.58
C SER A 131 -1.31 -0.71 5.71
N CYS A 132 -1.33 0.15 6.73
CA CYS A 132 -0.71 -0.15 8.03
C CYS A 132 -1.30 -1.44 8.62
N TYR A 133 -0.53 -2.13 9.45
CA TYR A 133 -0.93 -3.37 10.14
C TYR A 133 -1.43 -4.48 9.19
N ALA A 134 -0.96 -4.50 7.95
CA ALA A 134 -1.34 -5.52 6.96
C ALA A 134 -1.09 -6.96 7.45
N GLY A 135 -0.15 -7.16 8.39
CA GLY A 135 0.17 -8.46 8.99
C GLY A 135 -1.00 -9.15 9.70
N ILE A 136 -2.03 -8.40 10.10
CA ILE A 136 -3.26 -9.03 10.64
C ILE A 136 -4.00 -9.90 9.61
N PHE A 137 -3.67 -9.79 8.32
CA PHE A 137 -4.20 -10.63 7.25
C PHE A 137 -3.39 -11.91 7.03
N ASN A 138 -2.29 -12.12 7.76
CA ASN A 138 -1.40 -13.27 7.54
C ASN A 138 -1.93 -14.59 8.16
N TYR A 139 -2.95 -14.56 8.99
CA TYR A 139 -3.49 -15.74 9.68
C TYR A 139 -4.91 -16.18 9.27
N PRO A 140 -5.72 -15.43 8.50
CA PRO A 140 -7.00 -15.94 8.04
C PRO A 140 -6.79 -17.14 7.13
N ASN A 141 -7.58 -18.18 7.35
CA ASN A 141 -7.52 -19.35 6.49
C ASN A 141 -7.96 -19.01 5.06
N THR A 142 -7.03 -19.04 4.13
CA THR A 142 -7.28 -18.78 2.69
C THR A 142 -7.89 -19.99 1.97
N LYS A 143 -7.90 -21.19 2.59
CA LYS A 143 -8.52 -22.39 2.03
C LYS A 143 -9.89 -22.62 2.67
N LEU A 144 -10.94 -22.91 1.87
CA LEU A 144 -12.24 -23.36 2.37
C LEU A 144 -12.29 -24.87 2.35
N LYS A 145 -12.63 -25.48 3.50
CA LYS A 145 -12.96 -26.92 3.55
C LYS A 145 -14.31 -27.16 2.86
N GLY A 146 -14.37 -28.13 1.95
CA GLY A 146 -15.62 -28.67 1.43
C GLY A 146 -16.26 -27.98 0.23
N ARG A 147 -15.62 -27.00 -0.41
CA ARG A 147 -16.05 -26.47 -1.71
C ARG A 147 -15.17 -26.99 -2.84
N PHE A 148 -15.79 -27.45 -3.94
CA PHE A 148 -15.11 -27.91 -5.16
C PHE A 148 -14.35 -26.78 -5.88
N PHE A 149 -14.68 -25.51 -5.60
CA PHE A 149 -14.07 -24.34 -6.23
C PHE A 149 -13.88 -23.21 -5.21
N THR A 150 -12.63 -22.98 -4.85
CA THR A 150 -12.21 -21.74 -4.15
C THR A 150 -11.01 -21.19 -4.88
N PRO A 151 -10.93 -19.87 -5.08
CA PRO A 151 -9.75 -19.29 -5.67
C PRO A 151 -8.52 -19.62 -4.81
N ASN A 152 -7.39 -19.82 -5.47
CA ASN A 152 -6.12 -19.78 -4.77
C ASN A 152 -5.81 -18.30 -4.45
N ILE A 153 -5.58 -17.98 -3.17
CA ILE A 153 -5.38 -16.61 -2.73
C ILE A 153 -3.95 -16.42 -2.28
N VAL A 154 -3.24 -15.54 -2.96
CA VAL A 154 -1.92 -15.01 -2.57
C VAL A 154 -2.15 -13.65 -1.93
N ILE A 155 -1.54 -13.40 -0.77
CA ILE A 155 -1.60 -12.10 -0.11
C ILE A 155 -0.20 -11.57 0.07
N MET A 156 0.03 -10.33 -0.36
CA MET A 156 1.25 -9.57 -0.14
C MET A 156 0.92 -8.36 0.73
N GLY A 157 1.57 -8.26 1.89
CA GLY A 157 1.34 -7.17 2.83
C GLY A 157 2.53 -6.23 2.91
N ALA A 158 2.25 -4.94 2.97
CA ALA A 158 3.26 -3.89 3.02
C ALA A 158 4.10 -3.97 4.30
N THR A 159 3.49 -4.33 5.40
CA THR A 159 4.13 -4.38 6.71
C THR A 159 3.50 -5.46 7.57
N ASN A 160 4.20 -5.87 8.63
CA ASN A 160 3.68 -6.81 9.61
C ASN A 160 2.67 -6.11 10.55
N LEU A 161 2.92 -6.04 11.84
CA LEU A 161 2.04 -5.40 12.84
C LEU A 161 2.50 -3.97 13.19
N THR A 162 2.93 -3.23 12.18
CA THR A 162 3.44 -1.86 12.28
C THR A 162 2.79 -0.94 11.26
N LYS A 163 3.17 0.34 11.28
CA LYS A 163 2.74 1.30 10.27
C LYS A 163 3.48 1.08 8.94
N SER A 164 2.78 1.25 7.82
CA SER A 164 3.40 1.32 6.50
C SER A 164 4.00 2.70 6.25
N ILE A 165 5.05 2.74 5.43
CA ILE A 165 5.78 3.96 5.10
C ILE A 165 5.25 4.55 3.80
N SER A 166 5.15 5.88 3.77
CA SER A 166 4.97 6.65 2.54
C SER A 166 6.23 7.47 2.25
N ILE A 167 6.53 7.66 0.99
CA ILE A 167 7.68 8.45 0.54
C ILE A 167 7.24 9.53 -0.44
N PRO A 168 7.87 10.72 -0.41
CA PRO A 168 7.58 11.74 -1.39
C PRO A 168 8.05 11.31 -2.79
N ILE A 169 7.12 11.24 -3.74
CA ILE A 169 7.39 10.93 -5.14
C ILE A 169 6.97 12.09 -6.02
N GLY A 170 7.73 12.36 -7.05
CA GLY A 170 7.42 13.39 -8.03
C GLY A 170 8.43 14.55 -8.04
N SER A 171 8.12 15.57 -8.83
CA SER A 171 8.92 16.80 -8.97
C SER A 171 8.06 18.01 -8.61
N TYR A 172 8.67 19.18 -8.49
CA TYR A 172 8.01 20.43 -8.15
C TYR A 172 6.63 20.59 -8.84
N GLY A 173 5.58 20.69 -8.01
CA GLY A 173 4.20 20.87 -8.46
C GLY A 173 3.34 19.62 -8.66
N ASN A 174 3.95 18.41 -8.68
CA ASN A 174 3.24 17.14 -8.84
C ASN A 174 3.79 16.05 -7.89
N SER A 175 4.11 16.42 -6.66
CA SER A 175 4.58 15.47 -5.64
C SER A 175 3.43 14.98 -4.76
N TRP A 176 3.49 13.71 -4.36
CA TRP A 176 2.59 13.13 -3.36
C TRP A 176 3.33 12.14 -2.47
N GLU A 177 2.77 11.85 -1.31
CA GLU A 177 3.26 10.83 -0.37
C GLU A 177 2.79 9.43 -0.83
N ALA A 178 3.60 8.75 -1.64
CA ALA A 178 3.25 7.46 -2.20
C ALA A 178 3.40 6.33 -1.18
N ASN A 179 2.46 5.38 -1.16
CA ASN A 179 2.66 4.10 -0.50
C ASN A 179 3.78 3.33 -1.20
N ILE A 180 4.88 3.13 -0.51
CA ILE A 180 6.12 2.61 -1.10
C ILE A 180 5.94 1.21 -1.72
N MET A 181 5.16 0.32 -1.08
CA MET A 181 4.94 -1.03 -1.59
C MET A 181 4.16 -1.00 -2.91
N LEU A 182 3.02 -0.31 -2.94
CA LEU A 182 2.17 -0.27 -4.13
C LEU A 182 2.83 0.52 -5.25
N PHE A 183 3.56 1.59 -4.92
CA PHE A 183 4.37 2.32 -5.90
C PHE A 183 5.43 1.38 -6.54
N ALA A 184 6.22 0.68 -5.73
CA ALA A 184 7.25 -0.24 -6.20
C ALA A 184 6.64 -1.39 -7.05
N PHE A 185 5.46 -1.92 -6.67
CA PHE A 185 4.76 -2.92 -7.47
C PHE A 185 4.45 -2.42 -8.88
N PHE A 186 3.88 -1.23 -9.03
CA PHE A 186 3.57 -0.68 -10.34
C PHE A 186 4.83 -0.28 -11.13
N VAL A 187 5.92 0.09 -10.45
CA VAL A 187 7.23 0.28 -11.11
C VAL A 187 7.75 -1.06 -11.64
N ALA A 188 7.68 -2.14 -10.85
CA ALA A 188 8.06 -3.47 -11.31
C ALA A 188 7.27 -3.90 -12.55
N ILE A 189 5.95 -3.69 -12.56
CA ILE A 189 5.09 -3.93 -13.74
C ILE A 189 5.52 -3.07 -14.94
N LYS A 190 5.78 -1.77 -14.73
CA LYS A 190 6.21 -0.85 -15.79
C LYS A 190 7.48 -1.33 -16.45
N MET A 191 8.45 -1.77 -15.67
CA MET A 191 9.79 -2.14 -16.13
C MET A 191 9.92 -3.62 -16.48
N ALA A 192 8.97 -4.47 -16.09
CA ALA A 192 9.02 -5.93 -16.20
C ALA A 192 10.33 -6.50 -15.61
N ILE A 193 10.53 -6.21 -14.31
CA ILE A 193 11.81 -6.49 -13.64
C ILE A 193 11.86 -7.99 -13.27
N ASP A 194 12.66 -8.74 -14.01
CA ASP A 194 13.09 -10.10 -13.68
C ASP A 194 14.28 -9.98 -12.70
N ILE A 195 14.01 -10.16 -11.40
CA ILE A 195 15.01 -9.90 -10.37
C ILE A 195 15.92 -11.12 -10.08
N ASP A 196 15.49 -12.31 -10.41
CA ASP A 196 16.27 -13.54 -10.22
C ASP A 196 16.96 -14.02 -11.52
N GLY A 197 16.65 -13.40 -12.66
CA GLY A 197 17.33 -13.61 -13.93
C GLY A 197 16.97 -14.93 -14.63
N ASP A 198 15.76 -15.47 -14.35
CA ASP A 198 15.30 -16.71 -14.96
C ASP A 198 14.67 -16.52 -16.36
N GLY A 199 14.54 -15.27 -16.80
CA GLY A 199 13.97 -14.88 -18.09
C GLY A 199 12.45 -14.68 -18.06
N HIS A 200 11.84 -14.75 -16.88
CA HIS A 200 10.41 -14.53 -16.64
C HIS A 200 10.20 -13.35 -15.71
N PHE A 201 9.06 -12.69 -15.81
CA PHE A 201 8.64 -11.69 -14.82
C PHE A 201 7.41 -12.20 -14.09
N SER A 202 7.62 -12.75 -12.90
CA SER A 202 6.60 -13.36 -12.05
C SER A 202 6.09 -12.40 -10.96
N PHE A 203 5.02 -12.80 -10.26
CA PHE A 203 4.60 -12.10 -9.05
C PHE A 203 5.65 -12.16 -7.93
N MET A 204 6.47 -13.21 -7.92
CA MET A 204 7.57 -13.32 -6.95
C MET A 204 8.65 -12.29 -7.24
N ASP A 205 8.96 -12.02 -8.53
CA ASP A 205 9.90 -10.96 -8.89
C ASP A 205 9.38 -9.59 -8.49
N ALA A 206 8.11 -9.32 -8.72
CA ALA A 206 7.46 -8.10 -8.26
C ALA A 206 7.56 -7.98 -6.73
N PHE A 207 7.32 -9.06 -5.97
CA PHE A 207 7.45 -9.07 -4.51
C PHE A 207 8.89 -8.84 -4.05
N LYS A 208 9.87 -9.52 -4.63
CA LYS A 208 11.30 -9.33 -4.33
C LYS A 208 11.73 -7.88 -4.60
N TYR A 209 11.30 -7.32 -5.74
CA TYR A 209 11.58 -5.93 -6.08
C TYR A 209 10.95 -4.94 -5.09
N MET A 210 9.68 -5.14 -4.74
CA MET A 210 9.02 -4.32 -3.70
C MET A 210 9.80 -4.36 -2.39
N THR A 211 10.21 -5.55 -1.95
CA THR A 211 10.98 -5.74 -0.70
C THR A 211 12.32 -5.02 -0.77
N TYR A 212 13.02 -5.12 -1.89
CA TYR A 212 14.29 -4.42 -2.11
C TYR A 212 14.09 -2.89 -2.00
N VAL A 213 13.11 -2.32 -2.72
CA VAL A 213 12.85 -0.88 -2.70
C VAL A 213 12.46 -0.40 -1.29
N ILE A 214 11.63 -1.16 -0.58
CA ILE A 214 11.23 -0.83 0.79
C ILE A 214 12.46 -0.78 1.72
N ASN A 215 13.34 -1.78 1.64
CA ASN A 215 14.55 -1.83 2.46
C ASN A 215 15.49 -0.66 2.18
N GLU A 216 15.74 -0.34 0.90
CA GLU A 216 16.56 0.81 0.52
C GLU A 216 15.99 2.13 1.06
N CYS A 217 14.67 2.32 0.95
CA CYS A 217 14.02 3.52 1.48
C CYS A 217 14.08 3.59 3.01
N CYS A 218 13.88 2.47 3.72
CA CYS A 218 14.03 2.42 5.18
C CYS A 218 15.45 2.81 5.61
N LEU A 219 16.48 2.28 4.94
CA LEU A 219 17.87 2.61 5.21
C LEU A 219 18.18 4.11 4.99
N GLU A 220 17.69 4.69 3.90
CA GLU A 220 17.89 6.13 3.63
C GLU A 220 17.15 7.01 4.65
N ILE A 221 15.94 6.67 5.05
CA ILE A 221 15.19 7.39 6.09
C ILE A 221 15.93 7.29 7.43
N GLU A 222 16.38 6.10 7.81
CA GLU A 222 17.15 5.88 9.04
C GLU A 222 18.45 6.70 9.05
N LYS A 223 19.17 6.74 7.94
CA LYS A 223 20.37 7.54 7.77
C LYS A 223 20.11 9.05 7.96
N ILE A 224 19.05 9.57 7.36
CA ILE A 224 18.64 10.97 7.52
C ILE A 224 18.28 11.25 8.98
N GLN A 225 17.53 10.37 9.63
CA GLN A 225 17.16 10.53 11.04
C GLN A 225 18.39 10.52 11.95
N ARG A 226 19.33 9.59 11.75
CA ARG A 226 20.56 9.55 12.51
C ARG A 226 21.37 10.84 12.39
N LEU A 227 21.49 11.41 11.19
CA LEU A 227 22.15 12.69 10.98
C LEU A 227 21.42 13.84 11.70
N THR A 228 20.10 13.86 11.65
CA THR A 228 19.27 14.85 12.36
C THR A 228 19.47 14.74 13.88
N VAL A 229 19.41 13.52 14.42
CA VAL A 229 19.63 13.27 15.86
C VAL A 229 21.01 13.72 16.29
N VAL A 230 22.08 13.39 15.56
CA VAL A 230 23.47 13.81 15.89
C VAL A 230 23.59 15.34 15.95
N ASN A 231 22.99 16.03 14.98
CA ASN A 231 22.98 17.50 14.99
C ASN A 231 22.18 18.05 16.17
N THR A 232 21.03 17.48 16.44
CA THR A 232 20.14 17.89 17.55
C THR A 232 20.77 17.64 18.93
N ILE A 233 21.56 16.56 19.12
CA ILE A 233 22.29 16.32 20.38
C ILE A 233 23.18 17.52 20.72
N ARG A 234 23.98 17.97 19.78
CA ARG A 234 24.89 19.09 19.99
C ARG A 234 24.15 20.38 20.31
N GLU A 235 23.07 20.66 19.58
CA GLU A 235 22.24 21.83 19.83
C GLU A 235 21.51 21.75 21.16
N TYR A 236 21.02 20.56 21.54
CA TYR A 236 20.36 20.32 22.81
C TYR A 236 21.32 20.50 23.99
N GLU A 237 22.55 19.97 23.92
CA GLU A 237 23.55 20.16 24.96
C GLU A 237 23.86 21.66 25.20
N LEU A 238 24.06 22.40 24.11
CA LEU A 238 24.27 23.86 24.20
C LEU A 238 23.06 24.59 24.78
N PHE A 239 21.85 24.19 24.39
CA PHE A 239 20.61 24.77 24.88
C PHE A 239 20.41 24.48 26.38
N ILE A 240 20.61 23.25 26.82
CA ILE A 240 20.53 22.87 28.24
C ILE A 240 21.56 23.63 29.11
N GLU A 241 22.73 23.88 28.56
CA GLU A 241 23.74 24.72 29.24
C GLU A 241 23.25 26.16 29.46
N THR A 242 22.48 26.74 28.54
CA THR A 242 21.86 28.08 28.72
C THR A 242 20.76 28.10 29.79
N LEU A 243 20.17 26.93 30.07
CA LEU A 243 19.14 26.75 31.10
C LEU A 243 19.70 26.34 32.46
N LYS A 244 21.03 26.23 32.61
CA LYS A 244 21.67 25.77 33.82
C LYS A 244 21.32 26.68 35.01
N GLY A 245 20.69 26.07 36.01
CA GLY A 245 20.23 26.77 37.22
C GLY A 245 18.80 27.28 37.15
N LYS A 246 18.11 27.19 36.04
CA LYS A 246 16.64 27.42 35.95
C LYS A 246 15.86 26.18 36.33
N LEU A 247 14.82 26.35 37.14
CA LEU A 247 13.81 25.29 37.34
C LEU A 247 12.82 25.31 36.16
N ASP A 248 12.15 24.20 35.89
CA ASP A 248 11.14 24.13 34.81
C ASP A 248 10.01 25.17 34.99
N THR A 249 9.76 25.61 36.23
CA THR A 249 8.83 26.70 36.55
C THR A 249 9.29 28.05 36.06
N ASP A 250 10.61 28.24 35.94
CA ASP A 250 11.24 29.54 35.60
C ASP A 250 11.52 29.65 34.09
N MET A 251 11.25 28.63 33.34
CA MET A 251 11.39 28.60 31.88
C MET A 251 10.25 29.35 31.22
N THR A 252 10.58 30.16 30.21
CA THR A 252 9.58 30.78 29.34
C THR A 252 8.84 29.73 28.52
N GLN A 253 7.68 30.09 27.97
CA GLN A 253 6.88 29.21 27.11
C GLN A 253 7.68 28.76 25.88
N GLU A 254 8.47 29.67 25.29
CA GLU A 254 9.32 29.39 24.13
C GLU A 254 10.45 28.41 24.47
N GLU A 255 11.08 28.57 25.65
CA GLU A 255 12.11 27.64 26.12
C GLU A 255 11.57 26.23 26.34
N LYS A 256 10.35 26.12 26.92
CA LYS A 256 9.67 24.84 27.11
C LYS A 256 9.36 24.17 25.78
N GLN A 257 8.77 24.90 24.85
CA GLN A 257 8.42 24.38 23.54
C GLN A 257 9.67 23.92 22.77
N LYS A 258 10.74 24.72 22.78
CA LYS A 258 12.01 24.36 22.14
C LYS A 258 12.63 23.11 22.75
N LYS A 259 12.60 22.97 24.09
CA LYS A 259 13.07 21.77 24.79
C LYS A 259 12.28 20.54 24.37
N GLU A 260 10.96 20.65 24.35
CA GLU A 260 10.06 19.55 23.97
C GLU A 260 10.24 19.11 22.51
N GLU A 261 10.42 20.07 21.58
CA GLU A 261 10.70 19.78 20.17
C GLU A 261 12.04 19.07 19.99
N MET A 262 13.10 19.51 20.69
CA MET A 262 14.40 18.85 20.64
C MET A 262 14.36 17.45 21.26
N GLU A 263 13.74 17.28 22.44
CA GLU A 263 13.57 15.99 23.10
C GLU A 263 12.78 15.00 22.22
N LYS A 264 11.77 15.48 21.51
CA LYS A 264 11.00 14.70 20.55
C LYS A 264 11.84 14.27 19.34
N THR A 265 12.72 15.15 18.87
CA THR A 265 13.66 14.82 17.77
C THR A 265 14.74 13.83 18.21
N LEU A 266 15.13 13.84 19.49
CA LEU A 266 16.11 12.90 20.05
C LEU A 266 15.51 11.50 20.28
N GLN A 267 14.18 11.35 20.28
CA GLN A 267 13.51 10.07 20.28
C GLN A 267 13.60 9.49 18.88
N MET A 268 14.55 8.58 18.67
CA MET A 268 14.64 7.84 17.39
C MET A 268 13.46 6.88 17.29
N ASP A 269 12.53 7.16 16.38
CA ASP A 269 11.57 6.16 15.97
C ASP A 269 12.26 5.11 15.09
N TYR A 270 12.20 3.85 15.50
CA TYR A 270 12.67 2.74 14.66
C TYR A 270 11.76 2.61 13.46
N ILE A 271 12.25 3.05 12.29
CA ILE A 271 11.51 2.96 11.04
C ILE A 271 11.89 1.65 10.36
N HIS A 272 10.98 0.71 10.43
CA HIS A 272 11.13 -0.59 9.80
C HIS A 272 9.82 -1.03 9.18
N GLN A 273 9.89 -1.53 7.95
CA GLN A 273 8.76 -2.08 7.25
C GLN A 273 9.15 -3.44 6.69
N GLU A 274 8.47 -4.48 7.15
CA GLU A 274 8.69 -5.87 6.73
C GLU A 274 7.55 -6.33 5.82
N PRO A 275 7.73 -6.30 4.50
CA PRO A 275 6.77 -6.92 3.58
C PRO A 275 6.74 -8.44 3.79
N TRP A 276 5.57 -9.01 3.60
CA TRP A 276 5.37 -10.45 3.72
C TRP A 276 4.48 -10.97 2.60
N ILE A 277 4.59 -12.27 2.34
CA ILE A 277 3.78 -12.97 1.35
C ILE A 277 3.20 -14.26 1.94
N LEU A 278 1.90 -14.48 1.72
CA LEU A 278 1.20 -15.71 2.06
C LEU A 278 0.89 -16.48 0.77
N ASN A 279 1.10 -17.80 0.79
CA ASN A 279 0.95 -18.71 -0.37
C ASN A 279 1.88 -18.34 -1.54
N ALA A 280 3.14 -18.11 -1.25
CA ALA A 280 4.19 -17.69 -2.17
C ALA A 280 4.36 -18.61 -3.39
N GLU A 281 4.04 -19.91 -3.26
CA GLU A 281 4.20 -20.89 -4.34
C GLU A 281 3.49 -20.45 -5.64
N SER A 282 2.25 -19.97 -5.54
CA SER A 282 1.55 -19.46 -6.73
C SER A 282 2.21 -18.23 -7.33
N ALA A 283 2.81 -17.37 -6.51
CA ALA A 283 3.49 -16.19 -6.98
C ALA A 283 4.76 -16.53 -7.80
N ILE A 284 5.44 -17.63 -7.47
CA ILE A 284 6.62 -18.11 -8.21
C ILE A 284 6.24 -18.54 -9.63
N TYR A 285 5.11 -19.21 -9.78
CA TYR A 285 4.71 -19.82 -11.05
C TYR A 285 3.72 -19.01 -11.87
N THR A 286 3.40 -17.79 -11.43
CA THR A 286 2.47 -16.91 -12.16
C THR A 286 3.20 -15.73 -12.77
N ASP A 287 3.47 -15.83 -14.06
CA ASP A 287 4.09 -14.75 -14.83
C ASP A 287 3.15 -13.56 -15.03
N ILE A 288 3.70 -12.38 -15.14
CA ILE A 288 2.99 -11.15 -15.48
C ILE A 288 3.35 -10.75 -16.91
N CYS A 289 2.49 -11.09 -17.85
CA CYS A 289 2.68 -10.89 -19.30
C CYS A 289 1.80 -9.74 -19.84
N LEU A 290 2.14 -8.49 -19.51
CA LEU A 290 1.37 -7.27 -19.88
C LEU A 290 1.99 -6.49 -21.03
#